data_9039dedcdfd924aa828260230c22054a
#
_entry.id   9039dedcdfd924aa828260230c22054a
#
_cell.length_a   1.000
_cell.length_b   1.000
_cell.length_c   1.000
_cell.angle_alpha   90.00
_cell.angle_beta   90.00
_cell.angle_gamma   90.00
#
_symmetry.space_group_name_H-M   'P 1'
#
loop_
_entity.id
_entity.type
_entity.pdbx_description
1 polymer ?
#
loop_
_entity_poly.entity_id
_entity_poly.type
_entity_poly.pdbx_seq_one_letter_code
_entity_poly.pdbx_strand_id
1 'polypeptide(L)'
;MRNILIFIIVLFPFSLNGQEVIDSLKKSGKNQISVGLVFSPDYCFRTLHNNDGSTSSAVIIDLRNSDEEPIMGFTTGLDVFYRITSKIGFETGLQYSRQGYQIQKNDLFFGDPIDPRYGYAYDTSSSMIPSGVRFISNYNYLDVPLRVVLNFGKNRMRFITSAGLTTNILVNSGQISILKYKDSRDKRSKNDFLHDIKTVNVTATLSAGIEYSLTDKLYFRGEPTFRYGLLEINDDPITTFLWRAGLAFGCYYNLR
;
A
#
# COMPACT_ATOMS: atom_id res chain seq x y z
N MET A 1 -6.26 21.04 -19.14
CA MET A 1 -7.33 20.10 -19.53
C MET A 1 -7.22 18.87 -18.64
N ARG A 2 -8.13 18.71 -17.73
CA ARG A 2 -8.07 17.74 -16.63
C ARG A 2 -8.74 16.45 -17.09
N ASN A 3 -7.95 15.42 -17.40
CA ASN A 3 -8.47 14.09 -17.73
C ASN A 3 -8.96 13.45 -16.43
N ILE A 4 -10.26 13.51 -16.19
CA ILE A 4 -10.94 12.74 -15.16
C ILE A 4 -11.04 11.31 -15.69
N LEU A 5 -10.22 10.41 -15.16
CA LEU A 5 -10.36 8.98 -15.37
C LEU A 5 -11.56 8.51 -14.55
N ILE A 6 -12.72 8.43 -15.21
CA ILE A 6 -13.93 7.88 -14.61
C ILE A 6 -13.75 6.37 -14.53
N PHE A 7 -13.45 5.86 -13.34
CA PHE A 7 -13.58 4.44 -13.03
C PHE A 7 -15.08 4.11 -13.01
N ILE A 8 -15.56 3.52 -14.10
CA ILE A 8 -16.91 2.93 -14.14
C ILE A 8 -16.85 1.66 -13.30
N ILE A 9 -17.26 1.76 -12.03
CA ILE A 9 -17.59 0.61 -11.22
C ILE A 9 -18.90 0.06 -11.80
N VAL A 10 -18.79 -0.98 -12.60
CA VAL A 10 -19.94 -1.79 -13.03
C VAL A 10 -20.45 -2.53 -11.79
N LEU A 11 -21.37 -1.91 -11.09
CA LEU A 11 -22.19 -2.58 -10.09
C LEU A 11 -23.10 -3.58 -10.83
N PHE A 12 -22.62 -4.82 -10.97
CA PHE A 12 -23.52 -5.92 -11.29
C PHE A 12 -24.56 -6.04 -10.17
N PRO A 13 -25.85 -5.93 -10.44
CA PRO A 13 -26.87 -6.21 -9.44
C PRO A 13 -26.85 -7.70 -9.13
N PHE A 14 -26.12 -8.08 -8.08
CA PHE A 14 -26.22 -9.40 -7.50
C PHE A 14 -27.57 -9.49 -6.79
N SER A 15 -28.61 -10.00 -7.48
CA SER A 15 -29.78 -10.54 -6.83
C SER A 15 -29.34 -11.78 -6.04
N LEU A 16 -28.89 -11.58 -4.82
CA LEU A 16 -28.69 -12.65 -3.84
C LEU A 16 -30.08 -13.14 -3.42
N ASN A 17 -30.54 -14.22 -4.04
CA ASN A 17 -31.68 -14.96 -3.53
C ASN A 17 -31.29 -15.52 -2.16
N GLY A 18 -31.73 -14.86 -1.08
CA GLY A 18 -31.42 -15.22 0.30
C GLY A 18 -31.73 -16.68 0.67
N GLN A 19 -32.67 -17.29 -0.04
CA GLN A 19 -33.04 -18.70 0.11
C GLN A 19 -31.94 -19.67 -0.33
N GLU A 20 -31.20 -19.36 -1.43
CA GLU A 20 -30.05 -20.19 -1.86
C GLU A 20 -28.90 -20.14 -0.86
N VAL A 21 -28.71 -19.02 -0.17
CA VAL A 21 -27.69 -18.88 0.88
C VAL A 21 -28.02 -19.78 2.07
N ILE A 22 -29.28 -19.81 2.52
CA ILE A 22 -29.74 -20.63 3.65
C ILE A 22 -29.63 -22.12 3.31
N ASP A 23 -30.00 -22.53 2.10
CA ASP A 23 -29.87 -23.93 1.67
C ASP A 23 -28.41 -24.37 1.47
N SER A 24 -27.53 -23.44 1.06
CA SER A 24 -26.08 -23.71 0.99
C SER A 24 -25.44 -23.85 2.37
N LEU A 25 -25.94 -23.12 3.38
CA LEU A 25 -25.51 -23.26 4.77
C LEU A 25 -25.87 -24.66 5.34
N LYS A 26 -27.04 -25.20 4.96
CA LYS A 26 -27.49 -26.53 5.38
C LYS A 26 -26.74 -27.69 4.69
N LYS A 27 -26.19 -27.44 3.47
CA LYS A 27 -25.55 -28.48 2.65
C LYS A 27 -24.00 -28.48 2.75
N SER A 28 -23.42 -27.48 3.42
CA SER A 28 -21.96 -27.37 3.59
C SER A 28 -21.49 -28.26 4.74
N GLY A 29 -21.17 -29.47 4.42
CA GLY A 29 -20.43 -30.34 5.33
C GLY A 29 -18.99 -29.85 5.48
N LYS A 30 -18.62 -29.54 6.73
CA LYS A 30 -17.30 -29.23 7.29
C LYS A 30 -16.80 -27.78 7.07
N ASN A 31 -16.82 -27.04 8.18
CA ASN A 31 -16.03 -25.86 8.39
C ASN A 31 -14.57 -26.18 8.07
N GLN A 32 -14.01 -25.49 7.06
CA GLN A 32 -12.65 -25.72 6.60
C GLN A 32 -11.77 -24.56 7.05
N ILE A 33 -10.70 -24.89 7.76
CA ILE A 33 -9.67 -23.93 8.18
C ILE A 33 -8.44 -24.15 7.32
N SER A 34 -7.90 -23.07 6.78
CA SER A 34 -6.65 -23.08 6.02
C SER A 34 -5.69 -22.05 6.60
N VAL A 35 -4.42 -22.33 6.58
CA VAL A 35 -3.35 -21.41 6.93
C VAL A 35 -2.49 -21.17 5.70
N GLY A 36 -2.14 -19.94 5.44
CA GLY A 36 -1.39 -19.55 4.24
C GLY A 36 -0.27 -18.58 4.52
N LEU A 37 0.75 -18.67 3.67
CA LEU A 37 1.78 -17.66 3.52
C LEU A 37 1.37 -16.72 2.40
N VAL A 38 1.44 -15.42 2.65
CA VAL A 38 1.09 -14.39 1.68
C VAL A 38 2.27 -13.47 1.44
N PHE A 39 2.48 -13.11 0.18
CA PHE A 39 3.42 -12.09 -0.26
C PHE A 39 2.78 -11.23 -1.36
N SER A 40 2.89 -9.91 -1.23
CA SER A 40 2.36 -8.94 -2.20
C SER A 40 3.43 -7.87 -2.46
N PRO A 41 4.00 -7.77 -3.65
CA PRO A 41 4.65 -6.56 -4.09
C PRO A 41 3.57 -5.48 -4.26
N ASP A 42 3.81 -4.31 -3.67
CA ASP A 42 2.84 -3.22 -3.59
C ASP A 42 3.43 -1.93 -4.19
N TYR A 43 2.67 -1.28 -5.05
CA TYR A 43 2.92 0.08 -5.52
C TYR A 43 2.26 1.03 -4.53
N CYS A 44 3.06 1.79 -3.80
CA CYS A 44 2.64 2.58 -2.66
C CYS A 44 2.73 4.07 -2.96
N PHE A 45 1.70 4.80 -2.55
CA PHE A 45 1.68 6.24 -2.62
C PHE A 45 0.80 6.83 -1.52
N ARG A 46 0.54 8.13 -1.60
CA ARG A 46 -0.25 8.88 -0.62
C ARG A 46 -1.29 9.78 -1.31
N THR A 47 -2.30 10.18 -0.56
CA THR A 47 -3.21 11.29 -0.87
C THR A 47 -3.06 12.35 0.19
N LEU A 48 -3.02 13.63 -0.21
CA LEU A 48 -2.97 14.76 0.71
C LEU A 48 -4.33 15.43 0.80
N HIS A 49 -4.66 15.89 2.00
CA HIS A 49 -5.88 16.66 2.25
C HIS A 49 -5.55 17.96 2.99
N ASN A 50 -6.16 19.07 2.55
CA ASN A 50 -6.04 20.37 3.18
C ASN A 50 -7.07 20.46 4.31
N ASN A 51 -6.60 20.36 5.56
CA ASN A 51 -7.47 20.27 6.74
C ASN A 51 -7.81 21.65 7.31
N ASP A 52 -6.93 22.63 7.11
CA ASP A 52 -7.13 24.01 7.59
C ASP A 52 -7.83 24.93 6.59
N GLY A 53 -8.01 24.44 5.36
CA GLY A 53 -8.63 25.22 4.26
C GLY A 53 -7.81 26.43 3.79
N SER A 54 -6.56 26.59 4.24
CA SER A 54 -5.73 27.72 3.89
C SER A 54 -5.20 27.65 2.46
N THR A 55 -5.01 28.82 1.84
CA THR A 55 -4.38 28.92 0.52
C THR A 55 -2.92 28.47 0.56
N SER A 56 -2.22 28.71 1.66
CA SER A 56 -0.84 28.28 1.86
C SER A 56 -0.71 26.75 1.83
N SER A 57 -1.60 26.04 2.53
CA SER A 57 -1.66 24.57 2.50
C SER A 57 -2.00 24.04 1.11
N ALA A 58 -2.88 24.72 0.37
CA ALA A 58 -3.20 24.34 -1.00
C ALA A 58 -1.97 24.42 -1.94
N VAL A 59 -1.20 25.52 -1.86
CA VAL A 59 0.04 25.68 -2.64
C VAL A 59 1.06 24.61 -2.29
N ILE A 60 1.23 24.28 -1.01
CA ILE A 60 2.15 23.24 -0.57
C ILE A 60 1.70 21.86 -1.10
N ILE A 61 0.40 21.58 -1.10
CA ILE A 61 -0.14 20.33 -1.66
C ILE A 61 0.17 20.22 -3.16
N ASP A 62 -0.01 21.32 -3.92
CA ASP A 62 0.30 21.33 -5.35
C ASP A 62 1.79 21.08 -5.61
N LEU A 63 2.67 21.71 -4.85
CA LEU A 63 4.12 21.47 -4.92
C LEU A 63 4.46 20.01 -4.59
N ARG A 64 3.92 19.48 -3.50
CA ARG A 64 4.15 18.09 -3.11
C ARG A 64 3.60 17.12 -4.14
N ASN A 65 2.45 17.41 -4.77
CA ASN A 65 1.87 16.57 -5.82
C ASN A 65 2.72 16.54 -7.10
N SER A 66 3.49 17.61 -7.36
CA SER A 66 4.41 17.65 -8.50
C SER A 66 5.73 16.94 -8.23
N ASP A 67 6.15 16.87 -6.97
CA ASP A 67 7.50 16.45 -6.57
C ASP A 67 7.56 15.05 -5.97
N GLU A 68 6.48 14.60 -5.36
CA GLU A 68 6.41 13.30 -4.70
C GLU A 68 5.99 12.21 -5.67
N GLU A 69 6.71 11.10 -5.62
CA GLU A 69 6.55 9.93 -6.46
C GLU A 69 6.25 8.69 -5.63
N PRO A 70 5.56 7.69 -6.23
CA PRO A 70 5.32 6.42 -5.58
C PRO A 70 6.62 5.62 -5.37
N ILE A 71 6.55 4.66 -4.44
CA ILE A 71 7.61 3.68 -4.22
C ILE A 71 7.08 2.25 -4.32
N MET A 72 7.99 1.31 -4.57
CA MET A 72 7.70 -0.10 -4.40
C MET A 72 7.83 -0.48 -2.92
N GLY A 73 6.74 -0.96 -2.36
CA GLY A 73 6.67 -1.57 -1.06
C GLY A 73 6.35 -3.06 -1.16
N PHE A 74 6.00 -3.67 -0.03
CA PHE A 74 5.54 -5.04 0.00
C PHE A 74 4.71 -5.32 1.25
N THR A 75 3.90 -6.38 1.17
CA THR A 75 3.18 -6.96 2.31
C THR A 75 3.51 -8.45 2.36
N THR A 76 3.82 -9.00 3.52
CA THR A 76 4.08 -10.43 3.71
C THR A 76 3.61 -10.88 5.08
N GLY A 77 3.17 -12.13 5.19
CA GLY A 77 2.72 -12.64 6.49
C GLY A 77 2.00 -13.97 6.41
N LEU A 78 1.30 -14.27 7.50
CA LEU A 78 0.50 -15.47 7.68
C LEU A 78 -0.97 -15.10 7.73
N ASP A 79 -1.78 -15.78 6.92
CA ASP A 79 -3.23 -15.64 6.93
C ASP A 79 -3.91 -16.95 7.37
N VAL A 80 -5.02 -16.81 8.04
CA VAL A 80 -5.93 -17.87 8.42
C VAL A 80 -7.25 -17.63 7.72
N PHE A 81 -7.63 -18.58 6.88
CA PHE A 81 -8.89 -18.55 6.15
C PHE A 81 -9.86 -19.56 6.74
N TYR A 82 -11.03 -19.10 7.16
CA TYR A 82 -12.13 -19.91 7.67
C TYR A 82 -13.29 -19.92 6.68
N ARG A 83 -13.52 -21.06 6.05
CA ARG A 83 -14.60 -21.27 5.09
C ARG A 83 -15.87 -21.67 5.83
N ILE A 84 -16.89 -20.84 5.81
CA ILE A 84 -18.20 -21.11 6.42
C ILE A 84 -19.08 -21.90 5.47
N THR A 85 -19.10 -21.49 4.21
CA THR A 85 -19.87 -22.14 3.14
C THR A 85 -18.98 -22.40 1.93
N SER A 86 -19.51 -23.10 0.93
CA SER A 86 -18.82 -23.25 -0.34
C SER A 86 -18.53 -21.91 -1.04
N LYS A 87 -19.29 -20.85 -0.73
CA LYS A 87 -19.21 -19.54 -1.38
C LYS A 87 -18.60 -18.46 -0.49
N ILE A 88 -18.68 -18.58 0.85
CA ILE A 88 -18.32 -17.50 1.79
C ILE A 88 -17.32 -18.00 2.81
N GLY A 89 -16.30 -17.20 3.06
CA GLY A 89 -15.34 -17.40 4.15
C GLY A 89 -14.90 -16.09 4.76
N PHE A 90 -14.25 -16.18 5.91
CA PHE A 90 -13.55 -15.10 6.58
C PHE A 90 -12.05 -15.33 6.54
N GLU A 91 -11.31 -14.27 6.40
CA GLU A 91 -9.87 -14.30 6.42
C GLU A 91 -9.34 -13.26 7.40
N THR A 92 -8.41 -13.70 8.24
CA THR A 92 -7.65 -12.87 9.16
C THR A 92 -6.20 -13.33 9.15
N GLY A 93 -5.30 -12.59 9.80
CA GLY A 93 -3.90 -12.95 9.80
C GLY A 93 -3.03 -11.95 10.54
N LEU A 94 -1.73 -12.15 10.40
CA LEU A 94 -0.71 -11.25 10.87
C LEU A 94 0.29 -11.03 9.74
N GLN A 95 0.34 -9.79 9.25
CA GLN A 95 1.17 -9.43 8.12
C GLN A 95 2.10 -8.27 8.50
N TYR A 96 3.24 -8.20 7.85
CA TYR A 96 4.15 -7.06 7.91
C TYR A 96 4.09 -6.34 6.57
N SER A 97 3.93 -5.03 6.61
CA SER A 97 3.91 -4.22 5.39
C SER A 97 4.87 -3.04 5.46
N ARG A 98 5.45 -2.73 4.31
CA ARG A 98 6.25 -1.54 4.09
C ARG A 98 5.64 -0.73 2.97
N GLN A 99 5.35 0.55 3.26
CA GLN A 99 4.74 1.49 2.33
C GLN A 99 5.32 2.89 2.49
N GLY A 100 5.00 3.80 1.58
CA GLY A 100 5.48 5.17 1.65
C GLY A 100 5.47 5.87 0.29
N TYR A 101 6.31 6.89 0.17
CA TYR A 101 6.49 7.70 -1.04
C TYR A 101 7.90 8.30 -1.06
N GLN A 102 8.30 8.91 -2.16
CA GLN A 102 9.61 9.51 -2.31
C GLN A 102 9.53 10.86 -3.01
N ILE A 103 10.58 11.66 -2.81
CA ILE A 103 10.89 12.84 -3.62
C ILE A 103 12.24 12.57 -4.27
N GLN A 104 12.34 12.78 -5.58
CA GLN A 104 13.61 12.69 -6.28
C GLN A 104 13.82 13.95 -7.13
N LYS A 105 14.90 14.65 -6.88
CA LYS A 105 15.37 15.78 -7.69
C LYS A 105 16.74 15.43 -8.25
N ASN A 106 16.85 15.49 -9.57
CA ASN A 106 18.09 15.36 -10.30
C ASN A 106 18.47 16.74 -10.82
N ASP A 107 19.71 16.89 -11.28
CA ASP A 107 20.23 18.12 -11.89
C ASP A 107 20.04 19.35 -10.97
N LEU A 108 20.45 19.17 -9.70
CA LEU A 108 20.43 20.26 -8.75
C LEU A 108 21.37 21.38 -9.20
N PHE A 109 20.82 22.60 -9.27
CA PHE A 109 21.56 23.82 -9.58
C PHE A 109 21.67 24.68 -8.32
N PHE A 110 22.88 25.00 -7.92
CA PHE A 110 23.18 25.77 -6.71
C PHE A 110 23.57 27.23 -7.02
N GLY A 111 22.80 27.88 -7.87
CA GLY A 111 23.03 29.28 -8.23
C GLY A 111 24.10 29.47 -9.31
N ASP A 112 24.32 30.73 -9.70
CA ASP A 112 25.42 31.07 -10.62
C ASP A 112 26.78 30.89 -9.92
N PRO A 113 27.78 30.37 -10.64
CA PRO A 113 29.13 30.13 -10.07
C PRO A 113 29.80 31.40 -9.57
N ILE A 114 29.31 32.57 -9.96
CA ILE A 114 29.84 33.87 -9.53
C ILE A 114 28.68 34.74 -9.06
N ASP A 115 28.62 35.08 -7.77
CA ASP A 115 27.74 36.15 -7.31
C ASP A 115 28.44 37.49 -7.53
N PRO A 116 27.95 38.36 -8.45
CA PRO A 116 28.56 39.66 -8.76
C PRO A 116 28.65 40.58 -7.54
N ARG A 117 27.87 40.34 -6.49
CA ARG A 117 27.84 41.19 -5.29
C ARG A 117 28.89 40.86 -4.27
N TYR A 118 29.34 39.60 -4.21
CA TYR A 118 30.26 39.12 -3.19
C TYR A 118 31.57 38.54 -3.72
N GLY A 119 31.72 38.43 -5.05
CA GLY A 119 32.95 37.98 -5.68
C GLY A 119 33.34 36.52 -5.40
N TYR A 120 32.41 35.71 -4.85
CA TYR A 120 32.65 34.30 -4.58
C TYR A 120 32.28 33.47 -5.81
N ALA A 121 33.25 32.72 -6.33
CA ALA A 121 32.98 31.68 -7.32
C ALA A 121 32.56 30.41 -6.62
N TYR A 122 31.33 29.93 -6.89
CA TYR A 122 30.96 28.56 -6.58
C TYR A 122 31.60 27.65 -7.64
N ASP A 123 32.52 26.79 -7.24
CA ASP A 123 33.01 25.75 -8.10
C ASP A 123 31.96 24.66 -8.28
N THR A 124 31.14 24.79 -9.32
CA THR A 124 30.11 23.81 -9.67
C THR A 124 30.68 22.50 -10.21
N SER A 125 31.98 22.47 -10.49
CA SER A 125 32.71 21.26 -10.90
C SER A 125 33.19 20.43 -9.70
N SER A 126 33.03 20.95 -8.48
CA SER A 126 33.44 20.26 -7.26
C SER A 126 32.68 18.95 -7.08
N SER A 127 33.40 17.86 -6.96
CA SER A 127 32.86 16.53 -6.63
C SER A 127 32.11 16.47 -5.26
N MET A 128 32.21 17.58 -4.49
CA MET A 128 31.53 17.73 -3.19
C MET A 128 30.11 18.24 -3.31
N ILE A 129 29.68 18.78 -4.46
CA ILE A 129 28.32 19.29 -4.67
C ILE A 129 27.43 18.15 -5.14
N PRO A 130 26.32 17.84 -4.43
CA PRO A 130 25.42 16.78 -4.87
C PRO A 130 24.72 17.16 -6.18
N SER A 131 24.77 16.28 -7.15
CA SER A 131 24.09 16.43 -8.45
C SER A 131 22.60 16.08 -8.37
N GLY A 132 22.19 15.37 -7.32
CA GLY A 132 20.79 15.01 -7.09
C GLY A 132 20.53 14.59 -5.66
N VAL A 133 19.27 14.60 -5.29
CA VAL A 133 18.80 14.17 -3.96
C VAL A 133 17.59 13.29 -4.11
N ARG A 134 17.49 12.27 -3.26
CA ARG A 134 16.32 11.40 -3.14
C ARG A 134 15.97 11.23 -1.67
N PHE A 135 14.76 11.58 -1.31
CA PHE A 135 14.19 11.37 0.01
C PHE A 135 13.11 10.30 -0.08
N ILE A 136 13.24 9.24 0.71
CA ILE A 136 12.29 8.14 0.73
C ILE A 136 11.67 8.09 2.13
N SER A 137 10.38 8.39 2.22
CA SER A 137 9.60 8.24 3.45
C SER A 137 9.04 6.83 3.51
N ASN A 138 9.39 6.08 4.56
CA ASN A 138 8.96 4.70 4.75
C ASN A 138 8.18 4.56 6.04
N TYR A 139 7.09 3.80 5.97
CA TYR A 139 6.22 3.44 7.09
C TYR A 139 6.09 1.93 7.11
N ASN A 140 6.48 1.32 8.22
CA ASN A 140 6.43 -0.11 8.41
C ASN A 140 5.35 -0.44 9.43
N TYR A 141 4.43 -1.31 9.05
CA TYR A 141 3.27 -1.67 9.87
C TYR A 141 3.20 -3.17 10.13
N LEU A 142 2.65 -3.50 11.28
CA LEU A 142 2.09 -4.80 11.58
C LEU A 142 0.60 -4.73 11.28
N ASP A 143 0.15 -5.53 10.34
CA ASP A 143 -1.20 -5.50 9.77
C ASP A 143 -2.01 -6.69 10.27
N VAL A 144 -3.21 -6.43 10.78
CA VAL A 144 -4.19 -7.46 11.16
C VAL A 144 -5.40 -7.31 10.25
N PRO A 145 -5.48 -8.08 9.13
CA PRO A 145 -6.61 -8.03 8.22
C PRO A 145 -7.84 -8.75 8.79
N LEU A 146 -9.03 -8.25 8.43
CA LEU A 146 -10.30 -8.93 8.61
C LEU A 146 -11.10 -8.76 7.32
N ARG A 147 -11.18 -9.83 6.54
CA ARG A 147 -11.78 -9.81 5.20
C ARG A 147 -12.89 -10.85 5.08
N VAL A 148 -13.94 -10.51 4.35
CA VAL A 148 -14.93 -11.45 3.84
C VAL A 148 -14.50 -11.86 2.45
N VAL A 149 -14.43 -13.15 2.19
CA VAL A 149 -14.02 -13.73 0.92
C VAL A 149 -15.19 -14.46 0.29
N LEU A 150 -15.51 -14.10 -0.95
CA LEU A 150 -16.52 -14.75 -1.76
C LEU A 150 -15.85 -15.63 -2.81
N ASN A 151 -16.28 -16.88 -2.90
CA ASN A 151 -15.74 -17.86 -3.83
C ASN A 151 -16.80 -18.22 -4.89
N PHE A 152 -16.40 -18.20 -6.16
CA PHE A 152 -17.24 -18.54 -7.30
C PHE A 152 -16.60 -19.67 -8.12
N GLY A 153 -17.37 -20.71 -8.42
CA GLY A 153 -16.90 -21.88 -9.14
C GLY A 153 -16.85 -23.14 -8.30
N LYS A 154 -16.82 -24.29 -8.96
CA LYS A 154 -16.87 -25.62 -8.32
C LYS A 154 -15.66 -26.52 -8.63
N ASN A 155 -14.80 -26.09 -9.57
CA ASN A 155 -13.67 -26.85 -10.07
C ASN A 155 -12.37 -26.50 -9.30
N ARG A 156 -11.25 -27.05 -9.77
CA ARG A 156 -9.91 -26.76 -9.25
C ARG A 156 -9.55 -25.29 -9.32
N MET A 157 -10.11 -24.56 -10.29
CA MET A 157 -9.93 -23.13 -10.46
C MET A 157 -11.22 -22.41 -10.05
N ARG A 158 -11.11 -21.51 -9.09
CA ARG A 158 -12.22 -20.72 -8.55
C ARG A 158 -11.91 -19.24 -8.67
N PHE A 159 -12.90 -18.45 -8.96
CA PHE A 159 -12.83 -17.01 -8.89
C PHE A 159 -13.08 -16.58 -7.43
N ILE A 160 -12.30 -15.63 -6.95
CA ILE A 160 -12.46 -15.10 -5.60
C ILE A 160 -12.53 -13.59 -5.64
N THR A 161 -13.28 -13.01 -4.71
CA THR A 161 -13.24 -11.59 -4.42
C THR A 161 -13.30 -11.39 -2.92
N SER A 162 -12.62 -10.38 -2.41
CA SER A 162 -12.67 -10.08 -0.99
C SER A 162 -12.80 -8.59 -0.72
N ALA A 163 -13.43 -8.29 0.40
CA ALA A 163 -13.51 -6.94 0.93
C ALA A 163 -13.37 -7.00 2.45
N GLY A 164 -12.75 -5.98 3.03
CA GLY A 164 -12.59 -5.91 4.49
C GLY A 164 -11.79 -4.72 4.97
N LEU A 165 -11.47 -4.77 6.25
CA LEU A 165 -10.68 -3.77 6.93
C LEU A 165 -9.39 -4.41 7.46
N THR A 166 -8.34 -3.63 7.50
CA THR A 166 -7.05 -4.03 8.08
C THR A 166 -6.66 -3.00 9.12
N THR A 167 -6.43 -3.45 10.35
CA THR A 167 -5.84 -2.62 11.38
C THR A 167 -4.32 -2.64 11.19
N ASN A 168 -3.72 -1.45 11.06
CA ASN A 168 -2.29 -1.28 10.84
C ASN A 168 -1.67 -0.64 12.09
N ILE A 169 -0.73 -1.32 12.71
CA ILE A 169 0.01 -0.85 13.89
C ILE A 169 1.40 -0.45 13.43
N LEU A 170 1.76 0.83 13.61
CA LEU A 170 3.06 1.35 13.21
C LEU A 170 4.17 0.72 14.05
N VAL A 171 5.10 0.06 13.40
CA VAL A 171 6.30 -0.52 14.03
C VAL A 171 7.47 0.45 13.96
N ASN A 172 7.64 1.08 12.80
CA ASN A 172 8.73 2.04 12.56
C ASN A 172 8.37 2.95 11.39
N SER A 173 8.75 4.22 11.51
CA SER A 173 8.75 5.17 10.41
C SER A 173 10.13 5.80 10.25
N GLY A 174 10.47 6.27 9.05
CA GLY A 174 11.74 6.95 8.86
C GLY A 174 11.91 7.48 7.46
N GLN A 175 12.84 8.41 7.33
CA GLN A 175 13.24 8.98 6.05
C GLN A 175 14.65 8.55 5.71
N ILE A 176 14.84 8.05 4.48
CA ILE A 176 16.15 7.76 3.92
C ILE A 176 16.48 8.89 2.94
N SER A 177 17.58 9.58 3.22
CA SER A 177 18.13 10.63 2.35
C SER A 177 19.32 10.06 1.58
N ILE A 178 19.27 10.17 0.25
CA ILE A 178 20.36 9.74 -0.65
C ILE A 178 20.80 10.97 -1.43
N LEU A 179 22.04 11.40 -1.17
CA LEU A 179 22.71 12.46 -1.93
C LEU A 179 23.51 11.80 -3.04
N LYS A 180 23.20 12.14 -4.29
CA LYS A 180 23.90 11.64 -5.49
C LYS A 180 25.00 12.61 -5.87
N TYR A 181 26.17 12.09 -6.21
CA TYR A 181 27.32 12.85 -6.66
C TYR A 181 27.75 12.37 -8.05
N LYS A 182 28.31 13.26 -8.91
CA LYS A 182 28.78 12.88 -10.25
C LYS A 182 29.99 11.96 -10.21
N ASP A 183 30.93 12.29 -9.33
CA ASP A 183 32.29 11.67 -9.32
C ASP A 183 32.60 10.96 -7.99
N SER A 184 31.61 10.79 -7.10
CA SER A 184 31.78 10.15 -5.80
C SER A 184 30.66 9.18 -5.52
N ARG A 185 30.85 8.35 -4.49
CA ARG A 185 29.80 7.43 -4.02
C ARG A 185 28.65 8.20 -3.40
N ASP A 186 27.44 7.75 -3.68
CA ASP A 186 26.23 8.28 -3.06
C ASP A 186 26.30 8.19 -1.53
N LYS A 187 25.95 9.29 -0.87
CA LYS A 187 25.89 9.34 0.59
C LYS A 187 24.46 9.06 1.05
N ARG A 188 24.31 8.00 1.85
CA ARG A 188 23.01 7.59 2.40
C ARG A 188 22.98 7.91 3.90
N SER A 189 21.94 8.59 4.33
CA SER A 189 21.61 8.84 5.72
C SER A 189 20.20 8.32 6.04
N LYS A 190 19.99 7.82 7.25
CA LYS A 190 18.67 7.38 7.74
C LYS A 190 18.32 8.19 8.97
N ASN A 191 17.16 8.82 8.96
CA ASN A 191 16.57 9.51 10.09
C ASN A 191 15.29 8.80 10.50
N ASP A 192 15.14 8.47 11.75
CA ASP A 192 13.91 7.88 12.30
C ASP A 192 13.00 9.02 12.78
N PHE A 193 11.80 9.12 12.21
CA PHE A 193 10.78 10.10 12.60
C PHE A 193 9.68 9.35 13.34
N LEU A 194 9.68 9.44 14.65
CA LEU A 194 8.66 8.80 15.48
C LEU A 194 7.65 9.79 16.08
N HIS A 195 7.91 11.12 15.96
CA HIS A 195 7.26 12.06 16.87
C HIS A 195 5.85 12.51 16.43
N ASP A 196 5.52 12.47 15.14
CA ASP A 196 4.26 13.05 14.63
C ASP A 196 3.42 12.07 13.80
N ILE A 197 3.73 10.76 13.86
CA ILE A 197 3.01 9.75 13.11
C ILE A 197 2.10 8.93 14.02
N LYS A 198 0.82 8.83 13.65
CA LYS A 198 -0.16 8.03 14.39
C LYS A 198 0.22 6.56 14.42
N THR A 199 0.18 5.98 15.59
CA THR A 199 0.58 4.57 15.84
C THR A 199 -0.39 3.59 15.20
N VAL A 200 -1.68 3.94 15.10
CA VAL A 200 -2.72 3.04 14.58
C VAL A 200 -3.39 3.67 13.37
N ASN A 201 -3.56 2.88 12.34
CA ASN A 201 -4.35 3.23 11.15
C ASN A 201 -5.32 2.10 10.83
N VAL A 202 -6.33 2.40 10.04
CA VAL A 202 -7.29 1.44 9.51
C VAL A 202 -7.32 1.58 7.99
N THR A 203 -7.17 0.47 7.30
CA THR A 203 -7.13 0.42 5.83
C THR A 203 -8.31 -0.37 5.29
N ALA A 204 -9.06 0.19 4.36
CA ALA A 204 -10.02 -0.56 3.55
C ALA A 204 -9.27 -1.38 2.49
N THR A 205 -9.61 -2.65 2.35
CA THR A 205 -9.00 -3.57 1.40
C THR A 205 -10.05 -4.16 0.48
N LEU A 206 -9.77 -4.14 -0.81
CA LEU A 206 -10.55 -4.80 -1.85
C LEU A 206 -9.62 -5.67 -2.70
N SER A 207 -10.07 -6.87 -3.04
CA SER A 207 -9.34 -7.72 -3.98
C SER A 207 -10.29 -8.54 -4.85
N ALA A 208 -9.77 -8.98 -5.99
CA ALA A 208 -10.41 -9.97 -6.84
C ALA A 208 -9.31 -10.81 -7.48
N GLY A 209 -9.54 -12.11 -7.66
CA GLY A 209 -8.49 -12.96 -8.18
C GLY A 209 -8.92 -14.39 -8.43
N ILE A 210 -7.94 -15.27 -8.44
CA ILE A 210 -8.09 -16.68 -8.78
C ILE A 210 -7.49 -17.53 -7.66
N GLU A 211 -8.22 -18.56 -7.26
CA GLU A 211 -7.76 -19.64 -6.39
C GLU A 211 -7.60 -20.90 -7.24
N TYR A 212 -6.44 -21.55 -7.17
CA TYR A 212 -6.15 -22.79 -7.86
C TYR A 212 -5.78 -23.89 -6.87
N SER A 213 -6.60 -24.95 -6.80
CA SER A 213 -6.37 -26.11 -5.95
C SER A 213 -5.40 -27.06 -6.64
N LEU A 214 -4.17 -27.16 -6.11
CA LEU A 214 -3.16 -28.08 -6.59
C LEU A 214 -3.48 -29.52 -6.14
N THR A 215 -3.85 -29.64 -4.85
CA THR A 215 -4.31 -30.87 -4.23
C THR A 215 -5.53 -30.59 -3.36
N ASP A 216 -6.11 -31.59 -2.71
CA ASP A 216 -7.22 -31.40 -1.76
C ASP A 216 -6.80 -30.57 -0.52
N LYS A 217 -5.50 -30.52 -0.24
CA LYS A 217 -4.95 -29.81 0.93
C LYS A 217 -4.22 -28.52 0.58
N LEU A 218 -3.71 -28.38 -0.63
CA LEU A 218 -2.87 -27.26 -1.02
C LEU A 218 -3.49 -26.49 -2.16
N TYR A 219 -3.60 -25.15 -2.01
CA TYR A 219 -4.06 -24.28 -3.04
C TYR A 219 -3.29 -22.96 -3.06
N PHE A 220 -3.24 -22.35 -4.25
CA PHE A 220 -2.62 -21.07 -4.49
C PHE A 220 -3.68 -20.01 -4.80
N ARG A 221 -3.40 -18.78 -4.41
CA ARG A 221 -4.19 -17.60 -4.75
C ARG A 221 -3.33 -16.55 -5.42
N GLY A 222 -3.88 -15.88 -6.44
CA GLY A 222 -3.32 -14.69 -7.04
C GLY A 222 -4.40 -13.62 -7.09
N GLU A 223 -4.19 -12.49 -6.39
CA GLU A 223 -5.20 -11.47 -6.17
C GLU A 223 -4.61 -10.07 -6.41
N PRO A 224 -4.94 -9.36 -7.51
CA PRO A 224 -4.86 -7.91 -7.51
C PRO A 224 -5.58 -7.34 -6.29
N THR A 225 -4.89 -6.48 -5.55
CA THR A 225 -5.40 -5.88 -4.31
C THR A 225 -5.26 -4.37 -4.33
N PHE A 226 -6.25 -3.68 -3.79
CA PHE A 226 -6.20 -2.25 -3.54
C PHE A 226 -6.49 -2.00 -2.06
N ARG A 227 -5.63 -1.19 -1.42
CA ARG A 227 -5.69 -0.87 0.00
C ARG A 227 -5.61 0.63 0.18
N TYR A 228 -6.58 1.23 0.88
CA TYR A 228 -6.66 2.67 1.12
C TYR A 228 -6.79 2.95 2.61
N GLY A 229 -5.85 3.73 3.16
CA GLY A 229 -5.90 4.19 4.55
C GLY A 229 -7.09 5.10 4.79
N LEU A 230 -7.93 4.73 5.75
CA LEU A 230 -9.13 5.48 6.12
C LEU A 230 -8.83 6.58 7.13
N LEU A 231 -7.74 6.43 7.87
CA LEU A 231 -7.29 7.43 8.84
C LEU A 231 -6.04 8.12 8.30
N GLU A 232 -5.90 9.38 8.65
CA GLU A 232 -4.69 10.16 8.42
C GLU A 232 -3.52 9.63 9.25
N ILE A 233 -2.30 9.72 8.74
CA ILE A 233 -1.11 9.27 9.45
C ILE A 233 -0.47 10.37 10.33
N ASN A 234 -0.87 11.63 10.18
CA ASN A 234 -0.35 12.81 10.90
C ASN A 234 -1.46 13.79 11.24
N ASP A 235 -1.26 14.61 12.28
CA ASP A 235 -2.21 15.65 12.73
C ASP A 235 -1.84 17.06 12.26
N ASP A 236 -1.19 17.19 11.11
CA ASP A 236 -0.77 18.46 10.53
C ASP A 236 -1.91 19.17 9.77
N PRO A 237 -1.77 20.49 9.45
CA PRO A 237 -2.70 21.20 8.56
C PRO A 237 -2.88 20.52 7.20
N ILE A 238 -1.87 19.79 6.72
CA ILE A 238 -1.92 18.93 5.54
C ILE A 238 -1.86 17.48 6.00
N THR A 239 -3.00 16.81 5.99
CA THR A 239 -3.09 15.42 6.40
C THR A 239 -2.75 14.47 5.25
N THR A 240 -2.18 13.34 5.59
CA THR A 240 -1.68 12.34 4.64
C THR A 240 -2.41 11.00 4.84
N PHE A 241 -2.93 10.46 3.75
CA PHE A 241 -3.54 9.13 3.68
C PHE A 241 -2.68 8.24 2.79
N LEU A 242 -2.27 7.09 3.28
CA LEU A 242 -1.47 6.14 2.50
C LEU A 242 -2.37 5.18 1.75
N TRP A 243 -1.98 4.84 0.52
CA TRP A 243 -2.64 3.81 -0.25
C TRP A 243 -1.62 2.93 -0.99
N ARG A 244 -2.04 1.73 -1.33
CA ARG A 244 -1.22 0.78 -2.07
C ARG A 244 -2.06 -0.09 -2.99
N ALA A 245 -1.52 -0.36 -4.18
CA ALA A 245 -2.06 -1.31 -5.15
C ALA A 245 -1.01 -2.40 -5.37
N GLY A 246 -1.40 -3.66 -5.23
CA GLY A 246 -0.46 -4.76 -5.30
C GLY A 246 -1.03 -6.01 -5.96
N LEU A 247 -0.18 -7.01 -6.11
CA LEU A 247 -0.55 -8.34 -6.56
C LEU A 247 -0.19 -9.33 -5.45
N ALA A 248 -1.20 -9.76 -4.68
CA ALA A 248 -0.99 -10.71 -3.60
C ALA A 248 -0.94 -12.15 -4.13
N PHE A 249 0.08 -12.87 -3.71
CA PHE A 249 0.26 -14.30 -3.93
C PHE A 249 0.16 -15.01 -2.59
N GLY A 250 -0.69 -16.01 -2.51
CA GLY A 250 -0.88 -16.80 -1.31
C GLY A 250 -0.73 -18.29 -1.58
N CYS A 251 -0.07 -19.00 -0.67
CA CYS A 251 0.00 -20.44 -0.65
C CYS A 251 -0.65 -20.95 0.63
N TYR A 252 -1.75 -21.66 0.51
CA TYR A 252 -2.61 -22.07 1.62
C TYR A 252 -2.65 -23.59 1.78
N TYR A 253 -2.62 -24.01 3.04
CA TYR A 253 -2.77 -25.42 3.41
C TYR A 253 -4.03 -25.61 4.23
N ASN A 254 -4.89 -26.55 3.80
CA ASN A 254 -6.11 -26.94 4.48
C ASN A 254 -5.77 -27.84 5.68
N LEU A 255 -6.13 -27.39 6.88
CA LEU A 255 -5.92 -28.15 8.11
C LEU A 255 -7.03 -29.20 8.31
N ARG A 256 -8.23 -28.90 7.78
CA ARG A 256 -9.42 -29.77 7.86
C ARG A 256 -10.30 -29.61 6.65
#